data_22ba4b61e94cccb2d4ad06cdeb6e91ea
#
_entry.id   22ba4b61e94cccb2d4ad06cdeb6e91ea
#
_cell.length_a   1.000
_cell.length_b   1.000
_cell.length_c   1.000
_cell.angle_alpha   90.00
_cell.angle_beta   90.00
_cell.angle_gamma   90.00
#
_symmetry.space_group_name_H-M   'P 1'
#
loop_
_entity.id
_entity.type
_entity.pdbx_description
1 polymer ?
#
loop_
_entity_poly.entity_id
_entity_poly.type
_entity_poly.pdbx_seq_one_letter_code
_entity_poly.pdbx_strand_id
1 'polypeptide(L)'
;MSARRPPRPKNLTSMKMLGKQLGAARRAAGLTQNSLAAAVRVDEETIASIEQGRRALKPDLAAVLDETLQTKGTLSAGVANLPDIDQFPMWAELYMEHEREAIALSWYDNAVVPGLLQTKAYAHALLSGRVPPYDSDELETKVAARIDRREILHRRVPPTLSFVVWEPALLMPTGGHEVRREQLGFLRECSELPCVSLQILPLNRTSHAGDAGPFTLLETPDHQHLAYTESQRGSQWVSDADEVSILTRRYAMLRTQALTIEDSRCLLDRLLGDP
;
A
#
# COMPACT_ATOMS: atom_id res chain seq x y z
N MET A 1 -2.64 21.15 -34.65
CA MET A 1 -1.59 20.13 -34.42
C MET A 1 -1.63 19.78 -32.93
N SER A 2 -2.22 18.63 -32.59
CA SER A 2 -2.34 18.19 -31.18
C SER A 2 -0.98 17.66 -30.74
N ALA A 3 -0.37 18.29 -29.73
CA ALA A 3 0.87 17.82 -29.12
C ALA A 3 0.62 16.44 -28.47
N ARG A 4 1.29 15.41 -28.96
CA ARG A 4 1.29 14.08 -28.36
C ARG A 4 1.87 14.19 -26.93
N ARG A 5 1.01 13.94 -25.94
CA ARG A 5 1.41 13.82 -24.54
C ARG A 5 2.53 12.77 -24.40
N PRO A 6 3.62 13.07 -23.68
CA PRO A 6 4.70 12.09 -23.50
C PRO A 6 4.16 10.83 -22.81
N PRO A 7 4.68 9.64 -23.12
CA PRO A 7 4.23 8.40 -22.49
C PRO A 7 4.50 8.46 -20.98
N ARG A 8 3.48 8.14 -20.18
CA ARG A 8 3.55 8.10 -18.70
C ARG A 8 4.70 7.18 -18.25
N PRO A 9 5.52 7.58 -17.27
CA PRO A 9 6.51 6.70 -16.69
C PRO A 9 5.80 5.52 -16.02
N LYS A 10 6.14 4.29 -16.42
CA LYS A 10 5.68 3.08 -15.74
C LYS A 10 6.36 3.01 -14.37
N ASN A 11 5.60 2.76 -13.30
CA ASN A 11 6.13 2.50 -11.97
C ASN A 11 7.14 1.34 -12.03
N LEU A 12 8.42 1.67 -12.00
CA LEU A 12 9.52 0.72 -12.00
C LEU A 12 9.80 0.37 -10.55
N THR A 13 9.66 -0.91 -10.20
CA THR A 13 10.20 -1.40 -8.93
C THR A 13 11.72 -1.22 -8.93
N SER A 14 12.34 -1.09 -7.75
CA SER A 14 13.80 -0.95 -7.64
C SER A 14 14.56 -2.07 -8.33
N MET A 15 14.04 -3.30 -8.30
CA MET A 15 14.57 -4.42 -9.06
C MET A 15 14.54 -4.19 -10.59
N LYS A 16 13.45 -3.61 -11.09
CA LYS A 16 13.34 -3.25 -12.53
C LYS A 16 14.30 -2.12 -12.89
N MET A 17 14.46 -1.14 -12.00
CA MET A 17 15.40 -0.05 -12.20
C MET A 17 16.83 -0.58 -12.27
N LEU A 18 17.24 -1.39 -11.29
CA LEU A 18 18.57 -2.01 -11.26
C LEU A 18 18.79 -2.93 -12.47
N GLY A 19 17.78 -3.71 -12.85
CA GLY A 19 17.82 -4.54 -14.05
C GLY A 19 17.97 -3.71 -15.34
N LYS A 20 17.29 -2.55 -15.43
CA LYS A 20 17.47 -1.63 -16.57
C LYS A 20 18.85 -0.98 -16.60
N GLN A 21 19.44 -0.67 -15.45
CA GLN A 21 20.82 -0.19 -15.33
C GLN A 21 21.80 -1.26 -15.80
N LEU A 22 21.64 -2.52 -15.37
CA LEU A 22 22.44 -3.65 -15.85
C LEU A 22 22.33 -3.78 -17.38
N GLY A 23 21.13 -3.79 -17.92
CA GLY A 23 20.92 -3.89 -19.37
C GLY A 23 21.50 -2.70 -20.16
N ALA A 24 21.49 -1.50 -19.58
CA ALA A 24 22.14 -0.33 -20.18
C ALA A 24 23.67 -0.48 -20.18
N ALA A 25 24.27 -0.86 -19.05
CA ALA A 25 25.70 -1.09 -18.93
C ALA A 25 26.19 -2.20 -19.88
N ARG A 26 25.46 -3.32 -19.96
CA ARG A 26 25.76 -4.40 -20.89
C ARG A 26 25.78 -3.93 -22.35
N ARG A 27 24.75 -3.18 -22.76
CA ARG A 27 24.70 -2.63 -24.13
C ARG A 27 25.79 -1.62 -24.40
N ALA A 28 26.15 -0.79 -23.42
CA ALA A 28 27.27 0.14 -23.54
C ALA A 28 28.60 -0.59 -23.72
N ALA A 29 28.76 -1.77 -23.09
CA ALA A 29 29.91 -2.66 -23.28
C ALA A 29 29.85 -3.48 -24.61
N GLY A 30 28.83 -3.31 -25.44
CA GLY A 30 28.66 -4.04 -26.71
C GLY A 30 28.35 -5.54 -26.56
N LEU A 31 27.91 -5.97 -25.35
CA LEU A 31 27.65 -7.39 -25.07
C LEU A 31 26.19 -7.78 -25.31
N THR A 32 25.98 -9.03 -25.77
CA THR A 32 24.66 -9.69 -25.76
C THR A 32 24.37 -10.25 -24.36
N GLN A 33 23.14 -10.64 -24.08
CA GLN A 33 22.81 -11.32 -22.81
C GLN A 33 23.56 -12.64 -22.68
N ASN A 34 23.67 -13.39 -23.77
CA ASN A 34 24.42 -14.65 -23.82
C ASN A 34 25.93 -14.44 -23.57
N SER A 35 26.57 -13.46 -24.23
CA SER A 35 28.00 -13.19 -24.04
C SER A 35 28.31 -12.69 -22.62
N LEU A 36 27.44 -11.87 -22.02
CA LEU A 36 27.61 -11.46 -20.64
C LEU A 36 27.43 -12.65 -19.68
N ALA A 37 26.41 -13.47 -19.89
CA ALA A 37 26.15 -14.66 -19.08
C ALA A 37 27.36 -15.62 -19.09
N ALA A 38 27.93 -15.88 -20.26
CA ALA A 38 29.15 -16.67 -20.40
C ALA A 38 30.34 -16.06 -19.66
N ALA A 39 30.53 -14.74 -19.74
CA ALA A 39 31.62 -14.03 -19.06
C ALA A 39 31.54 -14.14 -17.52
N VAL A 40 30.31 -14.08 -16.96
CA VAL A 40 30.08 -14.13 -15.50
C VAL A 40 29.65 -15.53 -15.00
N ARG A 41 29.69 -16.54 -15.87
CA ARG A 41 29.41 -17.96 -15.57
C ARG A 41 28.02 -18.21 -15.00
N VAL A 42 26.99 -17.63 -15.61
CA VAL A 42 25.59 -17.88 -15.32
C VAL A 42 24.85 -18.20 -16.62
N ASP A 43 23.58 -18.67 -16.50
CA ASP A 43 22.73 -18.90 -17.66
C ASP A 43 22.21 -17.57 -18.23
N GLU A 44 22.01 -17.52 -19.54
CA GLU A 44 21.44 -16.36 -20.26
C GLU A 44 20.08 -15.94 -19.65
N GLU A 45 19.24 -16.93 -19.29
CA GLU A 45 17.93 -16.69 -18.65
C GLU A 45 18.09 -15.96 -17.30
N THR A 46 19.20 -16.20 -16.56
CA THR A 46 19.50 -15.47 -15.33
C THR A 46 19.72 -13.98 -15.62
N ILE A 47 20.54 -13.64 -16.61
CA ILE A 47 20.76 -12.24 -17.01
C ILE A 47 19.46 -11.61 -17.52
N ALA A 48 18.73 -12.30 -18.38
CA ALA A 48 17.45 -11.82 -18.91
C ALA A 48 16.41 -11.56 -17.81
N SER A 49 16.30 -12.47 -16.84
CA SER A 49 15.38 -12.33 -15.69
C SER A 49 15.74 -11.17 -14.77
N ILE A 50 17.03 -10.94 -14.53
CA ILE A 50 17.52 -9.79 -13.74
C ILE A 50 17.24 -8.49 -14.50
N GLU A 51 17.56 -8.39 -15.78
CA GLU A 51 17.29 -7.19 -16.59
C GLU A 51 15.81 -6.83 -16.70
N GLN A 52 14.93 -7.82 -16.59
CA GLN A 52 13.47 -7.64 -16.56
C GLN A 52 12.92 -7.35 -15.16
N GLY A 53 13.77 -7.44 -14.12
CA GLY A 53 13.36 -7.25 -12.73
C GLY A 53 12.50 -8.39 -12.19
N ARG A 54 12.55 -9.58 -12.82
CA ARG A 54 11.87 -10.80 -12.35
C ARG A 54 12.69 -11.58 -11.32
N ARG A 55 14.01 -11.39 -11.33
CA ARG A 55 14.96 -12.05 -10.42
C ARG A 55 15.83 -10.98 -9.76
N ALA A 56 16.03 -11.10 -8.45
CA ALA A 56 16.94 -10.24 -7.71
C ALA A 56 18.39 -10.45 -8.13
N LEU A 57 19.14 -9.36 -8.29
CA LEU A 57 20.59 -9.41 -8.46
C LEU A 57 21.23 -9.68 -7.09
N LYS A 58 21.97 -10.79 -6.98
CA LYS A 58 22.68 -11.13 -5.75
C LYS A 58 23.96 -10.30 -5.60
N PRO A 59 24.39 -9.99 -4.35
CA PRO A 59 25.59 -9.19 -4.09
C PRO A 59 26.86 -9.72 -4.79
N ASP A 60 27.11 -11.04 -4.71
CA ASP A 60 28.28 -11.68 -5.30
C ASP A 60 28.30 -11.51 -6.84
N LEU A 61 27.14 -11.69 -7.49
CA LEU A 61 27.02 -11.51 -8.92
C LEU A 61 27.10 -10.03 -9.31
N ALA A 62 26.62 -9.12 -8.47
CA ALA A 62 26.72 -7.68 -8.71
C ALA A 62 28.19 -7.22 -8.77
N ALA A 63 29.04 -7.72 -7.83
CA ALA A 63 30.45 -7.42 -7.81
C ALA A 63 31.17 -7.90 -9.09
N VAL A 64 30.87 -9.13 -9.53
CA VAL A 64 31.45 -9.68 -10.78
C VAL A 64 30.99 -8.90 -12.01
N LEU A 65 29.72 -8.49 -12.03
CA LEU A 65 29.18 -7.68 -13.13
C LEU A 65 29.76 -6.26 -13.15
N ASP A 66 30.01 -5.65 -11.98
CA ASP A 66 30.67 -4.34 -11.90
C ASP A 66 32.08 -4.39 -12.47
N GLU A 67 32.83 -5.45 -12.20
CA GLU A 67 34.17 -5.66 -12.78
C GLU A 67 34.09 -5.89 -14.29
N THR A 68 33.21 -6.80 -14.73
CA THR A 68 33.07 -7.18 -16.13
C THR A 68 32.60 -6.02 -17.01
N LEU A 69 31.68 -5.20 -16.50
CA LEU A 69 31.07 -4.08 -17.22
C LEU A 69 31.70 -2.72 -16.89
N GLN A 70 32.72 -2.69 -16.03
CA GLN A 70 33.46 -1.49 -15.60
C GLN A 70 32.51 -0.40 -15.01
N THR A 71 31.48 -0.82 -14.27
CA THR A 71 30.47 0.06 -13.69
C THR A 71 30.87 0.69 -12.36
N LYS A 72 32.12 0.46 -11.93
CA LYS A 72 32.78 1.09 -10.75
C LYS A 72 31.95 0.91 -9.45
N GLY A 73 31.35 -0.26 -9.26
CA GLY A 73 30.58 -0.59 -8.06
C GLY A 73 29.13 -0.07 -8.06
N THR A 74 28.64 0.47 -9.16
CA THR A 74 27.27 1.01 -9.25
C THR A 74 26.21 -0.06 -9.03
N LEU A 75 26.40 -1.27 -9.56
CA LEU A 75 25.45 -2.38 -9.38
C LEU A 75 25.51 -2.91 -7.94
N SER A 76 26.68 -3.05 -7.38
CA SER A 76 26.87 -3.45 -5.96
C SER A 76 26.26 -2.45 -5.00
N ALA A 77 26.49 -1.14 -5.23
CA ALA A 77 25.85 -0.10 -4.44
C ALA A 77 24.31 -0.13 -4.58
N GLY A 78 23.80 -0.38 -5.79
CA GLY A 78 22.37 -0.56 -6.03
C GLY A 78 21.80 -1.73 -5.24
N VAL A 79 22.47 -2.89 -5.25
CA VAL A 79 22.07 -4.08 -4.48
C VAL A 79 22.11 -3.83 -2.98
N ALA A 80 23.17 -3.20 -2.46
CA ALA A 80 23.34 -2.92 -1.03
C ALA A 80 22.26 -1.95 -0.48
N ASN A 81 21.66 -1.15 -1.34
CA ASN A 81 20.60 -0.20 -1.00
C ASN A 81 19.22 -0.64 -1.54
N LEU A 82 19.08 -1.88 -2.04
CA LEU A 82 17.76 -2.45 -2.26
C LEU A 82 17.10 -2.67 -0.89
N PRO A 83 15.86 -2.24 -0.71
CA PRO A 83 15.10 -2.57 0.50
C PRO A 83 15.08 -4.10 0.68
N ASP A 84 15.22 -4.57 1.92
CA ASP A 84 15.02 -5.98 2.24
C ASP A 84 13.62 -6.40 1.79
N ILE A 85 13.58 -7.39 0.90
CA ILE A 85 12.39 -7.77 0.12
C ILE A 85 11.26 -8.31 1.02
N ASP A 86 11.52 -8.56 2.30
CA ASP A 86 10.68 -9.44 3.11
C ASP A 86 9.82 -8.79 4.20
N GLN A 87 9.90 -7.49 4.47
CA GLN A 87 8.98 -6.92 5.46
C GLN A 87 7.83 -6.15 4.82
N PHE A 88 8.09 -5.35 3.80
CA PHE A 88 7.04 -4.68 3.00
C PHE A 88 7.55 -4.43 1.58
N PRO A 89 6.70 -4.51 0.54
CA PRO A 89 7.06 -3.97 -0.77
C PRO A 89 7.45 -2.49 -0.61
N MET A 90 8.47 -2.02 -1.32
CA MET A 90 9.00 -0.63 -1.21
C MET A 90 7.91 0.46 -1.25
N TRP A 91 6.83 0.20 -1.97
CA TRP A 91 5.67 1.10 -2.02
C TRP A 91 4.88 1.14 -0.70
N ALA A 92 4.89 0.05 0.09
CA ALA A 92 4.21 0.00 1.38
C ALA A 92 5.03 0.71 2.46
N GLU A 93 6.37 0.65 2.41
CA GLU A 93 7.25 1.41 3.31
C GLU A 93 7.07 2.91 3.08
N LEU A 94 7.10 3.34 1.83
CA LEU A 94 6.86 4.73 1.45
C LEU A 94 5.45 5.21 1.88
N TYR A 95 4.44 4.34 1.74
CA TYR A 95 3.09 4.66 2.22
C TYR A 95 3.07 4.85 3.74
N MET A 96 3.68 3.94 4.50
CA MET A 96 3.71 4.02 5.97
C MET A 96 4.50 5.24 6.46
N GLU A 97 5.56 5.63 5.76
CA GLU A 97 6.31 6.85 6.05
C GLU A 97 5.43 8.09 5.85
N HIS A 98 4.81 8.23 4.69
CA HIS A 98 3.89 9.34 4.41
C HIS A 98 2.65 9.32 5.31
N GLU A 99 2.09 8.16 5.61
CA GLU A 99 0.97 8.02 6.55
C GLU A 99 1.38 8.51 7.95
N ARG A 100 2.58 8.13 8.41
CA ARG A 100 3.08 8.53 9.72
C ARG A 100 3.25 10.05 9.84
N GLU A 101 3.62 10.73 8.76
CA GLU A 101 3.87 12.17 8.74
C GLU A 101 2.65 12.99 8.34
N ALA A 102 1.64 12.37 7.76
CA ALA A 102 0.46 13.05 7.23
C ALA A 102 -0.17 14.03 8.23
N ILE A 103 -0.66 15.15 7.71
CA ILE A 103 -1.46 16.13 8.44
C ILE A 103 -2.96 15.93 8.22
N ALA A 104 -3.33 15.23 7.13
CA ALA A 104 -4.69 14.79 6.88
C ALA A 104 -4.70 13.45 6.13
N LEU A 105 -5.65 12.58 6.48
CA LEU A 105 -5.93 11.31 5.80
C LEU A 105 -7.43 11.17 5.55
N SER A 106 -7.79 10.81 4.33
CA SER A 106 -9.15 10.46 3.94
C SER A 106 -9.14 9.06 3.34
N TRP A 107 -9.81 8.12 4.01
CA TRP A 107 -9.74 6.71 3.66
C TRP A 107 -11.11 6.13 3.36
N TYR A 108 -11.28 5.60 2.17
CA TYR A 108 -12.43 4.78 1.81
C TYR A 108 -12.03 3.32 1.69
N ASP A 109 -12.78 2.45 2.36
CA ASP A 109 -12.63 1.00 2.25
C ASP A 109 -13.98 0.31 2.07
N ASN A 110 -14.01 -0.68 1.19
CA ASN A 110 -15.22 -1.41 0.84
C ASN A 110 -15.18 -2.91 1.15
N ALA A 111 -14.01 -3.45 1.45
CA ALA A 111 -13.82 -4.88 1.66
C ALA A 111 -13.53 -5.25 3.12
N VAL A 112 -12.79 -4.38 3.81
CA VAL A 112 -12.31 -4.62 5.18
C VAL A 112 -12.37 -3.33 6.00
N VAL A 113 -12.20 -3.44 7.30
CA VAL A 113 -12.00 -2.28 8.15
C VAL A 113 -10.64 -1.64 7.83
N PRO A 114 -10.53 -0.30 7.68
CA PRO A 114 -9.26 0.39 7.43
C PRO A 114 -8.18 -0.01 8.44
N GLY A 115 -6.94 -0.21 7.95
CA GLY A 115 -5.85 -0.77 8.76
C GLY A 115 -5.56 -0.04 10.07
N LEU A 116 -5.70 1.30 10.11
CA LEU A 116 -5.54 2.13 11.31
C LEU A 116 -6.62 1.89 12.37
N LEU A 117 -7.76 1.34 11.97
CA LEU A 117 -8.91 1.09 12.84
C LEU A 117 -9.11 -0.41 13.15
N GLN A 118 -8.11 -1.27 12.84
CA GLN A 118 -8.20 -2.70 13.12
C GLN A 118 -7.73 -3.04 14.54
N THR A 119 -8.43 -3.97 15.22
CA THR A 119 -7.91 -4.63 16.43
C THR A 119 -6.83 -5.65 16.08
N LYS A 120 -6.03 -6.08 17.07
CA LYS A 120 -5.00 -7.11 16.85
C LYS A 120 -5.63 -8.42 16.36
N ALA A 121 -6.74 -8.83 16.96
CA ALA A 121 -7.43 -10.07 16.60
C ALA A 121 -7.98 -10.02 15.16
N TYR A 122 -8.60 -8.89 14.78
CA TYR A 122 -9.09 -8.69 13.41
C TYR A 122 -7.94 -8.68 12.39
N ALA A 123 -6.87 -7.93 12.66
CA ALA A 123 -5.69 -7.87 11.80
C ALA A 123 -5.04 -9.24 11.61
N HIS A 124 -4.91 -10.02 12.71
CA HIS A 124 -4.40 -11.39 12.66
C HIS A 124 -5.30 -12.29 11.79
N ALA A 125 -6.62 -12.28 12.02
CA ALA A 125 -7.56 -13.08 11.24
C ALA A 125 -7.52 -12.74 9.75
N LEU A 126 -7.47 -11.45 9.42
CA LEU A 126 -7.38 -10.99 8.03
C LEU A 126 -6.09 -11.42 7.35
N LEU A 127 -4.94 -11.27 8.01
CA LEU A 127 -3.63 -11.60 7.45
C LEU A 127 -3.41 -13.12 7.37
N SER A 128 -4.01 -13.90 8.27
CA SER A 128 -3.98 -15.37 8.23
C SER A 128 -4.72 -15.96 7.02
N GLY A 129 -5.71 -15.24 6.47
CA GLY A 129 -6.45 -15.64 5.28
C GLY A 129 -5.72 -15.40 3.96
N ARG A 130 -4.49 -14.91 3.98
CA ARG A 130 -3.73 -14.58 2.76
C ARG A 130 -3.30 -15.84 1.99
N VAL A 131 -3.29 -15.73 0.66
CA VAL A 131 -2.78 -16.76 -0.24
C VAL A 131 -1.64 -16.17 -1.10
N PRO A 132 -0.44 -16.73 -1.09
CA PRO A 132 0.04 -17.80 -0.20
C PRO A 132 0.10 -17.34 1.26
N PRO A 133 0.00 -18.28 2.23
CA PRO A 133 0.03 -17.94 3.65
C PRO A 133 1.41 -17.42 4.08
N TYR A 134 1.44 -16.57 5.09
CA TYR A 134 2.66 -16.22 5.82
C TYR A 134 3.07 -17.38 6.74
N ASP A 135 4.38 -17.50 7.05
CA ASP A 135 4.78 -18.28 8.21
C ASP A 135 4.37 -17.58 9.53
N SER A 136 4.48 -18.29 10.65
CA SER A 136 4.01 -17.78 11.95
C SER A 136 4.72 -16.51 12.39
N ASP A 137 6.04 -16.44 12.19
CA ASP A 137 6.86 -15.32 12.66
C ASP A 137 6.64 -14.09 11.76
N GLU A 138 6.51 -14.31 10.45
CA GLU A 138 6.16 -13.28 9.49
C GLU A 138 4.77 -12.71 9.77
N LEU A 139 3.78 -13.57 10.05
CA LEU A 139 2.43 -13.16 10.39
C LEU A 139 2.40 -12.25 11.63
N GLU A 140 3.03 -12.67 12.74
CA GLU A 140 3.08 -11.87 13.96
C GLU A 140 3.80 -10.54 13.75
N THR A 141 4.90 -10.54 12.99
CA THR A 141 5.62 -9.31 12.63
C THR A 141 4.72 -8.33 11.86
N LYS A 142 3.96 -8.83 10.88
CA LYS A 142 3.05 -7.98 10.09
C LYS A 142 1.85 -7.48 10.90
N VAL A 143 1.33 -8.31 11.81
CA VAL A 143 0.28 -7.91 12.75
C VAL A 143 0.80 -6.81 13.67
N ALA A 144 1.96 -6.99 14.29
CA ALA A 144 2.57 -5.99 15.17
C ALA A 144 2.76 -4.66 14.44
N ALA A 145 3.40 -4.69 13.26
CA ALA A 145 3.61 -3.49 12.44
C ALA A 145 2.31 -2.79 12.04
N ARG A 146 1.21 -3.53 11.83
CA ARG A 146 -0.11 -2.94 11.55
C ARG A 146 -0.68 -2.23 12.76
N ILE A 147 -0.53 -2.80 13.94
CA ILE A 147 -1.02 -2.21 15.20
C ILE A 147 -0.20 -0.98 15.58
N ASP A 148 1.11 -1.00 15.37
CA ASP A 148 2.01 0.12 15.68
C ASP A 148 1.62 1.39 14.88
N ARG A 149 1.09 1.24 13.66
CA ARG A 149 0.59 2.37 12.86
C ARG A 149 -0.53 3.17 13.55
N ARG A 150 -1.25 2.57 14.51
CA ARG A 150 -2.31 3.22 15.27
C ARG A 150 -1.81 4.37 16.16
N GLU A 151 -0.48 4.48 16.36
CA GLU A 151 0.13 5.61 17.08
C GLU A 151 -0.30 6.96 16.51
N ILE A 152 -0.60 7.04 15.22
CA ILE A 152 -1.09 8.25 14.54
C ILE A 152 -2.38 8.80 15.18
N LEU A 153 -3.24 7.95 15.73
CA LEU A 153 -4.49 8.33 16.39
C LEU A 153 -4.25 9.10 17.71
N HIS A 154 -3.07 8.94 18.30
CA HIS A 154 -2.70 9.47 19.62
C HIS A 154 -1.50 10.42 19.56
N ARG A 155 -1.12 10.89 18.40
CA ARG A 155 -0.03 11.88 18.24
C ARG A 155 -0.36 13.15 19.05
N ARG A 156 0.68 13.80 19.54
CA ARG A 156 0.55 15.09 20.25
C ARG A 156 -0.18 16.15 19.42
N VAL A 157 0.09 16.18 18.12
CA VAL A 157 -0.66 16.95 17.14
C VAL A 157 -1.24 15.93 16.17
N PRO A 158 -2.47 15.44 16.41
CA PRO A 158 -3.07 14.42 15.56
C PRO A 158 -3.46 15.01 14.20
N PRO A 159 -3.34 14.25 13.12
CA PRO A 159 -3.85 14.66 11.82
C PRO A 159 -5.38 14.69 11.80
N THR A 160 -5.96 15.32 10.80
CA THR A 160 -7.39 15.16 10.51
C THR A 160 -7.61 13.82 9.83
N LEU A 161 -8.35 12.92 10.46
CA LEU A 161 -8.62 11.57 9.97
C LEU A 161 -10.10 11.42 9.59
N SER A 162 -10.35 11.08 8.34
CA SER A 162 -11.70 10.86 7.82
C SER A 162 -11.80 9.46 7.20
N PHE A 163 -12.72 8.65 7.71
CA PHE A 163 -12.94 7.30 7.22
C PHE A 163 -14.36 7.14 6.71
N VAL A 164 -14.50 6.56 5.53
CA VAL A 164 -15.78 6.06 5.02
C VAL A 164 -15.63 4.55 4.83
N VAL A 165 -16.41 3.78 5.57
CA VAL A 165 -16.38 2.30 5.53
C VAL A 165 -17.70 1.80 4.96
N TRP A 166 -17.64 0.94 3.96
CA TRP A 166 -18.86 0.33 3.43
C TRP A 166 -19.42 -0.69 4.43
N GLU A 167 -20.72 -0.61 4.69
CA GLU A 167 -21.39 -1.43 5.71
C GLU A 167 -21.11 -2.94 5.62
N PRO A 168 -21.04 -3.60 4.44
CA PRO A 168 -20.67 -5.01 4.34
C PRO A 168 -19.36 -5.39 5.03
N ALA A 169 -18.35 -4.50 5.07
CA ALA A 169 -17.09 -4.77 5.78
C ALA A 169 -17.31 -4.93 7.31
N LEU A 170 -18.37 -4.35 7.85
CA LEU A 170 -18.75 -4.45 9.27
C LEU A 170 -19.63 -5.68 9.56
N LEU A 171 -20.33 -6.17 8.54
CA LEU A 171 -21.22 -7.33 8.64
C LEU A 171 -20.45 -8.65 8.52
N MET A 172 -19.31 -8.64 7.83
CA MET A 172 -18.48 -9.83 7.66
C MET A 172 -17.89 -10.31 9.00
N PRO A 173 -18.09 -11.57 9.40
CA PRO A 173 -17.56 -12.11 10.65
C PRO A 173 -16.09 -12.52 10.51
N THR A 174 -15.23 -11.59 10.08
CA THR A 174 -13.78 -11.83 9.94
C THR A 174 -13.20 -12.27 11.27
N GLY A 175 -12.60 -13.45 11.32
CA GLY A 175 -12.08 -14.06 12.54
C GLY A 175 -13.15 -14.64 13.50
N GLY A 176 -14.42 -14.63 13.11
CA GLY A 176 -15.54 -15.09 13.92
C GLY A 176 -16.29 -13.97 14.64
N HIS A 177 -17.41 -14.33 15.28
CA HIS A 177 -18.33 -13.35 15.89
C HIS A 177 -17.69 -12.54 17.04
N GLU A 178 -16.85 -13.19 17.85
CA GLU A 178 -16.17 -12.51 18.97
C GLU A 178 -15.19 -11.45 18.46
N VAL A 179 -14.35 -11.80 17.46
CA VAL A 179 -13.41 -10.85 16.84
C VAL A 179 -14.15 -9.70 16.17
N ARG A 180 -15.26 -10.01 15.49
CA ARG A 180 -16.10 -8.97 14.89
C ARG A 180 -16.65 -8.03 15.96
N ARG A 181 -17.16 -8.55 17.08
CA ARG A 181 -17.71 -7.75 18.18
C ARG A 181 -16.64 -6.84 18.79
N GLU A 182 -15.44 -7.38 19.06
CA GLU A 182 -14.28 -6.59 19.53
C GLU A 182 -13.97 -5.47 18.54
N GLN A 183 -13.94 -5.79 17.25
CA GLN A 183 -13.65 -4.82 16.18
C GLN A 183 -14.69 -3.70 16.11
N LEU A 184 -15.97 -4.02 16.21
CA LEU A 184 -17.06 -3.03 16.23
C LEU A 184 -16.98 -2.13 17.46
N GLY A 185 -16.67 -2.70 18.63
CA GLY A 185 -16.45 -1.93 19.86
C GLY A 185 -15.31 -0.93 19.71
N PHE A 186 -14.18 -1.39 19.15
CA PHE A 186 -13.04 -0.52 18.89
C PHE A 186 -13.35 0.60 17.87
N LEU A 187 -14.12 0.31 16.81
CA LEU A 187 -14.57 1.35 15.88
C LEU A 187 -15.45 2.38 16.57
N ARG A 188 -16.33 1.92 17.47
CA ARG A 188 -17.19 2.80 18.25
C ARG A 188 -16.36 3.72 19.15
N GLU A 189 -15.33 3.20 19.83
CA GLU A 189 -14.38 3.98 20.61
C GLU A 189 -13.59 4.97 19.75
N CYS A 190 -13.03 4.54 18.63
CA CYS A 190 -12.30 5.41 17.69
C CYS A 190 -13.17 6.56 17.18
N SER A 191 -14.48 6.35 17.00
CA SER A 191 -15.40 7.37 16.53
C SER A 191 -15.58 8.55 17.51
N GLU A 192 -15.16 8.39 18.78
CA GLU A 192 -15.21 9.46 19.79
C GLU A 192 -13.94 10.32 19.79
N LEU A 193 -12.87 9.89 19.11
CA LEU A 193 -11.63 10.66 19.05
C LEU A 193 -11.85 11.97 18.27
N PRO A 194 -11.43 13.12 18.82
CA PRO A 194 -11.66 14.42 18.18
C PRO A 194 -11.05 14.56 16.79
N CYS A 195 -9.99 13.80 16.51
CA CYS A 195 -9.31 13.80 15.20
C CYS A 195 -9.95 12.86 14.18
N VAL A 196 -10.93 12.02 14.56
CA VAL A 196 -11.52 10.97 13.74
C VAL A 196 -12.94 11.33 13.35
N SER A 197 -13.19 11.35 12.04
CA SER A 197 -14.52 11.34 11.44
C SER A 197 -14.77 9.97 10.83
N LEU A 198 -15.62 9.16 11.45
CA LEU A 198 -16.00 7.84 10.96
C LEU A 198 -17.44 7.87 10.44
N GLN A 199 -17.59 7.58 9.15
CA GLN A 199 -18.88 7.47 8.50
C GLN A 199 -19.06 6.09 7.86
N ILE A 200 -20.26 5.55 7.89
CA ILE A 200 -20.61 4.27 7.27
C ILE A 200 -21.41 4.53 6.02
N LEU A 201 -20.94 4.00 4.89
CA LEU A 201 -21.70 3.97 3.65
C LEU A 201 -22.67 2.80 3.71
N PRO A 202 -24.00 3.05 3.79
CA PRO A 202 -24.96 1.98 4.05
C PRO A 202 -25.19 1.09 2.83
N LEU A 203 -25.49 -0.19 3.09
CA LEU A 203 -25.71 -1.22 2.06
C LEU A 203 -26.81 -0.88 1.07
N ASN A 204 -27.82 -0.12 1.49
CA ASN A 204 -28.91 0.29 0.62
C ASN A 204 -28.56 1.40 -0.40
N ARG A 205 -27.33 1.90 -0.39
CA ARG A 205 -26.81 2.77 -1.44
C ARG A 205 -26.39 1.93 -2.65
N THR A 206 -27.31 1.73 -3.57
CA THR A 206 -27.13 0.88 -4.76
C THR A 206 -26.23 1.51 -5.83
N SER A 207 -25.91 2.78 -5.72
CA SER A 207 -24.96 3.50 -6.58
C SER A 207 -24.19 4.51 -5.74
N HIS A 208 -22.88 4.43 -5.75
CA HIS A 208 -22.00 5.31 -4.98
C HIS A 208 -20.64 5.51 -5.66
N ALA A 209 -19.91 6.54 -5.26
CA ALA A 209 -18.64 6.91 -5.89
C ALA A 209 -17.47 5.96 -5.59
N GLY A 210 -17.67 4.89 -4.80
CA GLY A 210 -16.65 3.94 -4.37
C GLY A 210 -16.63 2.61 -5.14
N ASP A 211 -17.40 2.47 -6.21
CA ASP A 211 -17.54 1.21 -6.96
C ASP A 211 -16.20 0.70 -7.56
N ALA A 212 -15.26 1.60 -7.81
CA ALA A 212 -13.97 1.27 -8.41
C ALA A 212 -12.94 0.67 -7.43
N GLY A 213 -13.28 0.56 -6.14
CA GLY A 213 -12.43 -0.02 -5.10
C GLY A 213 -11.95 0.98 -4.05
N PRO A 214 -11.17 0.51 -3.07
CA PRO A 214 -10.68 1.32 -1.97
C PRO A 214 -9.58 2.28 -2.40
N PHE A 215 -9.47 3.40 -1.69
CA PHE A 215 -8.40 4.36 -1.87
C PHE A 215 -8.20 5.23 -0.64
N THR A 216 -6.99 5.77 -0.51
CA THR A 216 -6.63 6.72 0.53
C THR A 216 -6.13 8.00 -0.12
N LEU A 217 -6.57 9.13 0.38
CA LEU A 217 -6.02 10.45 0.09
C LEU A 217 -5.22 10.89 1.30
N LEU A 218 -4.10 11.55 1.06
CA LEU A 218 -3.25 12.02 2.14
C LEU A 218 -2.68 13.38 1.79
N GLU A 219 -2.52 14.23 2.80
CA GLU A 219 -1.84 15.51 2.73
C GLU A 219 -0.58 15.45 3.58
N THR A 220 0.55 15.75 2.96
CA THR A 220 1.86 15.79 3.62
C THR A 220 2.06 17.13 4.38
N PRO A 221 3.06 17.25 5.28
CA PRO A 221 3.35 18.48 6.00
C PRO A 221 3.68 19.69 5.11
N ASP A 222 4.17 19.46 3.91
CA ASP A 222 4.43 20.47 2.88
C ASP A 222 3.24 20.72 1.94
N HIS A 223 2.04 20.25 2.35
CA HIS A 223 0.77 20.41 1.64
C HIS A 223 0.72 19.75 0.26
N GLN A 224 1.55 18.74 0.01
CA GLN A 224 1.40 17.92 -1.17
C GLN A 224 0.20 16.96 -0.98
N HIS A 225 -0.68 16.91 -1.97
CA HIS A 225 -1.80 15.97 -2.00
C HIS A 225 -1.42 14.73 -2.80
N LEU A 226 -1.55 13.57 -2.17
CA LEU A 226 -1.24 12.27 -2.75
C LEU A 226 -2.46 11.36 -2.62
N ALA A 227 -2.54 10.37 -3.50
CA ALA A 227 -3.50 9.29 -3.33
C ALA A 227 -2.80 7.93 -3.42
N TYR A 228 -3.40 6.96 -2.76
CA TYR A 228 -2.93 5.58 -2.73
C TYR A 228 -4.11 4.65 -3.03
N THR A 229 -3.90 3.74 -3.97
CA THR A 229 -4.91 2.75 -4.35
C THR A 229 -4.33 1.35 -4.26
N GLU A 230 -5.12 0.40 -3.79
CA GLU A 230 -4.73 -1.01 -3.66
C GLU A 230 -5.43 -1.88 -4.70
N SER A 231 -4.71 -2.88 -5.20
CA SER A 231 -5.24 -3.90 -6.08
C SER A 231 -4.57 -5.25 -5.83
N GLN A 232 -5.15 -6.33 -6.38
CA GLN A 232 -4.60 -7.70 -6.27
C GLN A 232 -3.16 -7.84 -6.78
N ARG A 233 -2.70 -6.94 -7.62
CA ARG A 233 -1.36 -6.98 -8.23
C ARG A 233 -0.40 -5.95 -7.65
N GLY A 234 -0.74 -5.32 -6.57
CA GLY A 234 0.04 -4.28 -5.91
C GLY A 234 -0.72 -2.98 -5.79
N SER A 235 -0.05 -2.01 -5.23
CA SER A 235 -0.62 -0.69 -4.93
C SER A 235 0.05 0.38 -5.77
N GLN A 236 -0.62 1.49 -5.92
CA GLN A 236 -0.15 2.61 -6.73
C GLN A 236 -0.22 3.91 -5.95
N TRP A 237 0.88 4.64 -5.98
CA TRP A 237 0.90 6.05 -5.63
C TRP A 237 0.41 6.88 -6.81
N VAL A 238 -0.44 7.83 -6.51
CA VAL A 238 -0.97 8.80 -7.46
C VAL A 238 -0.58 10.19 -6.96
N SER A 239 0.30 10.85 -7.70
CA SER A 239 0.77 12.21 -7.44
C SER A 239 0.43 13.19 -8.58
N ASP A 240 -0.19 12.69 -9.66
CA ASP A 240 -0.72 13.54 -10.72
C ASP A 240 -1.91 14.35 -10.20
N ALA A 241 -1.84 15.66 -10.27
CA ALA A 241 -2.82 16.56 -9.66
C ALA A 241 -4.24 16.37 -10.21
N ASP A 242 -4.39 16.03 -11.49
CA ASP A 242 -5.69 15.79 -12.11
C ASP A 242 -6.31 14.50 -11.58
N GLU A 243 -5.51 13.43 -11.45
CA GLU A 243 -5.97 12.14 -10.91
C GLU A 243 -6.31 12.24 -9.42
N VAL A 244 -5.46 12.93 -8.63
CA VAL A 244 -5.74 13.20 -7.20
C VAL A 244 -7.02 14.03 -7.05
N SER A 245 -7.22 15.04 -7.90
CA SER A 245 -8.46 15.85 -7.92
C SER A 245 -9.70 14.99 -8.21
N ILE A 246 -9.60 14.00 -9.12
CA ILE A 246 -10.69 13.06 -9.40
C ILE A 246 -11.04 12.24 -8.14
N LEU A 247 -10.03 11.67 -7.48
CA LEU A 247 -10.23 10.86 -6.27
C LEU A 247 -10.76 11.72 -5.11
N THR A 248 -10.31 12.95 -4.98
CA THR A 248 -10.81 13.90 -3.98
C THR A 248 -12.31 14.18 -4.17
N ARG A 249 -12.75 14.40 -5.41
CA ARG A 249 -14.17 14.57 -5.72
C ARG A 249 -14.98 13.31 -5.44
N ARG A 250 -14.45 12.13 -5.73
CA ARG A 250 -15.10 10.86 -5.38
C ARG A 250 -15.24 10.71 -3.87
N TYR A 251 -14.21 11.05 -3.10
CA TYR A 251 -14.27 10.99 -1.65
C TYR A 251 -15.32 11.97 -1.07
N ALA A 252 -15.38 13.19 -1.60
CA ALA A 252 -16.40 14.16 -1.22
C ALA A 252 -17.81 13.61 -1.45
N MET A 253 -18.05 12.97 -2.62
CA MET A 253 -19.33 12.33 -2.92
C MET A 253 -19.62 11.15 -1.99
N LEU A 254 -18.64 10.31 -1.66
CA LEU A 254 -18.80 9.21 -0.71
C LEU A 254 -19.26 9.72 0.66
N ARG A 255 -18.67 10.81 1.15
CA ARG A 255 -19.08 11.43 2.42
C ARG A 255 -20.53 11.93 2.41
N THR A 256 -21.00 12.45 1.28
CA THR A 256 -22.42 12.89 1.16
C THR A 256 -23.39 11.71 1.02
N GLN A 257 -22.90 10.55 0.56
CA GLN A 257 -23.69 9.33 0.38
C GLN A 257 -23.70 8.46 1.64
N ALA A 258 -22.70 8.62 2.50
CA ALA A 258 -22.59 7.92 3.78
C ALA A 258 -23.58 8.49 4.82
N LEU A 259 -23.78 7.74 5.88
CA LEU A 259 -24.48 8.19 7.09
C LEU A 259 -23.75 9.38 7.73
N THR A 260 -24.46 10.18 8.50
CA THR A 260 -23.79 11.16 9.38
C THR A 260 -22.88 10.45 10.40
N ILE A 261 -22.03 11.19 11.08
CA ILE A 261 -21.20 10.63 12.14
C ILE A 261 -22.06 10.03 13.26
N GLU A 262 -23.13 10.74 13.63
CA GLU A 262 -24.09 10.33 14.66
C GLU A 262 -24.84 9.08 14.25
N ASP A 263 -25.37 9.03 13.03
CA ASP A 263 -26.11 7.86 12.52
C ASP A 263 -25.16 6.65 12.35
N SER A 264 -23.89 6.90 12.01
CA SER A 264 -22.87 5.85 11.94
C SER A 264 -22.60 5.24 13.33
N ARG A 265 -22.50 6.05 14.36
CA ARG A 265 -22.40 5.58 15.76
C ARG A 265 -23.63 4.77 16.16
N CYS A 266 -24.83 5.28 15.87
CA CYS A 266 -26.06 4.54 16.13
C CYS A 266 -26.12 3.19 15.38
N LEU A 267 -25.55 3.10 14.17
CA LEU A 267 -25.46 1.84 13.46
C LEU A 267 -24.48 0.88 14.16
N LEU A 268 -23.29 1.37 14.58
CA LEU A 268 -22.34 0.56 15.32
C LEU A 268 -22.93 0.04 16.65
N ASP A 269 -23.66 0.88 17.38
CA ASP A 269 -24.34 0.50 18.63
C ASP A 269 -25.39 -0.60 18.39
N ARG A 270 -26.14 -0.53 17.30
CA ARG A 270 -27.07 -1.60 16.89
C ARG A 270 -26.35 -2.90 16.55
N LEU A 271 -25.27 -2.84 15.74
CA LEU A 271 -24.50 -4.02 15.37
C LEU A 271 -23.79 -4.68 16.55
N LEU A 272 -23.50 -3.94 17.61
CA LEU A 272 -22.96 -4.44 18.88
C LEU A 272 -24.03 -5.12 19.74
N GLY A 273 -25.29 -4.67 19.65
CA GLY A 273 -26.45 -5.26 20.34
C GLY A 273 -27.01 -6.49 19.65
N ASP A 274 -26.73 -6.70 18.35
CA ASP A 274 -27.16 -7.90 17.61
C ASP A 274 -26.22 -9.08 17.98
N PRO A 275 -26.80 -10.23 18.42
CA PRO A 275 -26.03 -11.40 18.87
C PRO A 275 -25.30 -12.13 17.72
#